data_92a80ae98af87781324a1426021e0cdc
#
_entry.id   92a80ae98af87781324a1426021e0cdc
#
_cell.length_a   1.000
_cell.length_b   1.000
_cell.length_c   1.000
_cell.angle_alpha   90.00
_cell.angle_beta   90.00
_cell.angle_gamma   90.00
#
_symmetry.space_group_name_H-M   'P 1'
#
loop_
_entity.id
_entity.type
_entity.pdbx_description
1 polymer ?
#
loop_
_entity_poly.entity_id
_entity_poly.type
_entity_poly.pdbx_seq_one_letter_code
_entity_poly.pdbx_strand_id
1 'polypeptide(L)'
;MKLMEKRYKCANGVVERTRFFVADNTRISRGWRRATKERKEEQNMQSCIRKVARILNCNYTPVNGLLITLDLHEAGLDKLITKLSPAQQETLAALRCPVGEIGTWSAVGKKKAKDTASEAERKEAQGNAVQEALNSLREEMDHQLSLWLRRLKRKHEGQIKALMVVSDMDHETGELVRCHCHIVLAAEGISWDLLRKKWKLGSVDIRQLRGQRDYTPIAVYLMKQVRRQPEKKKYRVTQGMEQPKVEQRLVTGRTEISVPPGAYVLERSEYQADSLGQYIRYIPAKRGPKREKGNEPEGGSE
;
A
#
# COMPACT_ATOMS: atom_id res chain seq x y z
N MET A 1 0.50 13.77 29.95
CA MET A 1 0.12 13.10 28.70
C MET A 1 -1.23 13.62 28.24
N LYS A 2 -1.33 14.06 27.00
CA LYS A 2 -2.58 14.53 26.37
C LYS A 2 -3.11 13.46 25.42
N LEU A 3 -4.41 13.17 25.49
CA LEU A 3 -5.05 12.24 24.55
C LEU A 3 -5.44 13.01 23.28
N MET A 4 -4.93 12.54 22.14
CA MET A 4 -5.21 13.10 20.82
C MET A 4 -6.13 12.16 20.06
N GLU A 5 -7.11 12.71 19.35
CA GLU A 5 -7.90 11.99 18.36
C GLU A 5 -7.58 12.55 16.97
N LYS A 6 -7.28 11.64 16.04
CA LYS A 6 -7.13 11.95 14.64
C LYS A 6 -8.20 11.22 13.85
N ARG A 7 -8.92 11.96 13.01
CA ARG A 7 -10.00 11.46 12.19
C ARG A 7 -9.70 11.71 10.72
N TYR A 8 -9.83 10.67 9.91
CA TYR A 8 -9.71 10.74 8.46
C TYR A 8 -11.06 10.44 7.83
N LYS A 9 -11.49 11.27 6.89
CA LYS A 9 -12.72 11.08 6.12
C LYS A 9 -12.37 10.92 4.65
N CYS A 10 -12.62 9.75 4.07
CA CYS A 10 -12.40 9.48 2.66
C CYS A 10 -13.63 9.89 1.82
N ALA A 11 -13.43 10.14 0.52
CA ALA A 11 -14.48 10.59 -0.38
C ALA A 11 -15.62 9.56 -0.55
N ASN A 12 -15.30 8.25 -0.49
CA ASN A 12 -16.30 7.17 -0.53
C ASN A 12 -17.11 6.97 0.76
N GLY A 13 -16.89 7.82 1.77
CA GLY A 13 -17.59 7.78 3.05
C GLY A 13 -16.94 6.95 4.15
N VAL A 14 -15.83 6.24 3.86
CA VAL A 14 -15.06 5.54 4.90
C VAL A 14 -14.45 6.55 5.86
N VAL A 15 -14.61 6.29 7.16
CA VAL A 15 -14.07 7.11 8.25
C VAL A 15 -13.14 6.27 9.10
N GLU A 16 -11.96 6.80 9.37
CA GLU A 16 -11.02 6.21 10.33
C GLU A 16 -10.82 7.17 11.50
N ARG A 17 -10.75 6.63 12.70
CA ARG A 17 -10.43 7.38 13.92
C ARG A 17 -9.34 6.64 14.69
N THR A 18 -8.36 7.40 15.14
CA THR A 18 -7.28 6.91 15.97
C THR A 18 -7.17 7.79 17.21
N ARG A 19 -7.12 7.19 18.40
CA ARG A 19 -6.77 7.88 19.64
C ARG A 19 -5.41 7.41 20.11
N PHE A 20 -4.57 8.33 20.53
CA PHE A 20 -3.22 8.03 20.99
C PHE A 20 -2.77 9.10 22.01
N PHE A 21 -1.90 8.72 22.91
CA PHE A 21 -1.30 9.63 23.86
C PHE A 21 -0.11 10.34 23.23
N VAL A 22 -0.04 11.65 23.46
CA VAL A 22 1.10 12.49 23.12
C VAL A 22 1.79 12.88 24.42
N ALA A 23 3.10 12.62 24.51
CA ALA A 23 3.90 13.11 25.64
C ALA A 23 3.98 14.64 25.57
N ASP A 24 3.73 15.30 26.68
CA ASP A 24 4.17 16.68 26.85
C ASP A 24 5.69 16.69 26.80
N ASN A 25 6.32 17.71 26.22
CA ASN A 25 7.77 17.82 25.92
C ASN A 25 8.71 17.64 27.14
N THR A 26 8.22 17.21 28.27
CA THR A 26 8.96 16.96 29.47
C THR A 26 9.12 15.46 29.71
N ARG A 27 10.31 14.97 29.38
CA ARG A 27 10.87 13.66 29.77
C ARG A 27 9.99 12.46 29.37
N ILE A 28 10.36 11.84 28.23
CA ILE A 28 10.06 10.43 27.95
C ILE A 28 10.49 9.64 29.20
N SER A 29 9.53 9.11 29.93
CA SER A 29 9.81 8.31 31.11
C SER A 29 10.73 7.13 30.73
N ARG A 30 11.77 6.90 31.48
CA ARG A 30 12.81 5.88 31.27
C ARG A 30 12.29 4.43 31.18
N GLY A 31 10.97 4.19 31.28
CA GLY A 31 10.32 2.88 31.27
C GLY A 31 9.76 2.43 29.91
N TRP A 32 9.79 3.25 28.89
CA TRP A 32 9.29 2.86 27.56
C TRP A 32 10.32 1.96 26.87
N ARG A 33 10.05 0.65 26.83
CA ARG A 33 10.86 -0.28 26.04
C ARG A 33 10.79 0.13 24.57
N ARG A 34 11.96 0.33 23.95
CA ARG A 34 12.02 0.53 22.50
C ARG A 34 11.43 -0.68 21.80
N ALA A 35 10.50 -0.47 20.88
CA ALA A 35 9.96 -1.55 20.07
C ALA A 35 11.11 -2.26 19.33
N THR A 36 11.04 -3.60 19.21
CA THR A 36 12.00 -4.38 18.42
C THR A 36 11.99 -3.94 16.95
N LYS A 37 13.02 -4.28 16.20
CA LYS A 37 13.12 -3.95 14.78
C LYS A 37 11.93 -4.53 14.00
N GLU A 38 11.59 -5.78 14.25
CA GLU A 38 10.49 -6.51 13.61
C GLU A 38 9.15 -5.83 13.89
N ARG A 39 8.91 -5.42 15.15
CA ARG A 39 7.69 -4.72 15.53
C ARG A 39 7.55 -3.34 14.86
N LYS A 40 8.67 -2.61 14.72
CA LYS A 40 8.67 -1.35 13.97
C LYS A 40 8.37 -1.56 12.49
N GLU A 41 8.93 -2.61 11.89
CA GLU A 41 8.67 -2.96 10.49
C GLU A 41 7.19 -3.31 10.28
N GLU A 42 6.59 -4.07 11.18
CA GLU A 42 5.16 -4.39 11.14
C GLU A 42 4.29 -3.14 11.29
N GLN A 43 4.58 -2.27 12.26
CA GLN A 43 3.88 -1.00 12.43
C GLN A 43 4.01 -0.10 11.21
N ASN A 44 5.20 -0.03 10.59
CA ASN A 44 5.44 0.70 9.36
C ASN A 44 4.62 0.14 8.20
N MET A 45 4.54 -1.20 8.07
CA MET A 45 3.73 -1.85 7.05
C MET A 45 2.24 -1.55 7.25
N GLN A 46 1.71 -1.69 8.46
CA GLN A 46 0.32 -1.35 8.79
C GLN A 46 0.01 0.13 8.52
N SER A 47 0.93 1.03 8.86
CA SER A 47 0.80 2.46 8.54
C SER A 47 0.76 2.69 7.01
N CYS A 48 1.58 1.96 6.26
CA CYS A 48 1.62 2.03 4.80
C CYS A 48 0.31 1.52 4.18
N ILE A 49 -0.20 0.37 4.63
CA ILE A 49 -1.50 -0.18 4.21
C ILE A 49 -2.61 0.84 4.42
N ARG A 50 -2.68 1.46 5.61
CA ARG A 50 -3.71 2.48 5.92
C ARG A 50 -3.58 3.71 5.01
N LYS A 51 -2.35 4.16 4.72
CA LYS A 51 -2.14 5.29 3.78
C LYS A 51 -2.62 4.94 2.37
N VAL A 52 -2.26 3.76 1.87
CA VAL A 52 -2.70 3.27 0.56
C VAL A 52 -4.23 3.13 0.52
N ALA A 53 -4.84 2.51 1.54
CA ALA A 53 -6.29 2.36 1.64
C ALA A 53 -7.02 3.72 1.57
N ARG A 54 -6.53 4.73 2.29
CA ARG A 54 -7.10 6.09 2.25
C ARG A 54 -7.03 6.69 0.85
N ILE A 55 -5.88 6.55 0.17
CA ILE A 55 -5.70 7.04 -1.20
C ILE A 55 -6.70 6.33 -2.13
N LEU A 56 -6.82 5.01 -2.02
CA LEU A 56 -7.77 4.23 -2.82
C LEU A 56 -9.21 4.67 -2.55
N ASN A 57 -9.59 4.81 -1.30
CA ASN A 57 -10.93 5.22 -0.87
C ASN A 57 -11.29 6.68 -1.24
N CYS A 58 -10.30 7.52 -1.54
CA CYS A 58 -10.54 8.90 -1.97
C CYS A 58 -10.62 9.07 -3.49
N ASN A 59 -9.98 8.17 -4.28
CA ASN A 59 -9.75 8.45 -5.70
C ASN A 59 -10.42 7.47 -6.65
N TYR A 60 -10.84 6.30 -6.16
CA TYR A 60 -11.32 5.24 -7.05
C TYR A 60 -12.73 4.79 -6.71
N THR A 61 -13.46 4.45 -7.75
CA THR A 61 -14.81 3.90 -7.71
C THR A 61 -14.88 2.67 -8.64
N PRO A 62 -15.94 1.84 -8.54
CA PRO A 62 -16.12 0.74 -9.48
C PRO A 62 -16.24 1.19 -10.94
N VAL A 63 -16.67 2.42 -11.16
CA VAL A 63 -16.91 2.95 -12.52
C VAL A 63 -15.63 3.41 -13.18
N ASN A 64 -14.73 4.09 -12.42
CA ASN A 64 -13.54 4.71 -12.97
C ASN A 64 -12.24 3.97 -12.67
N GLY A 65 -12.26 2.95 -11.81
CA GLY A 65 -11.06 2.29 -11.34
C GLY A 65 -10.72 1.03 -12.11
N LEU A 66 -9.47 0.90 -12.53
CA LEU A 66 -8.89 -0.30 -13.13
C LEU A 66 -7.78 -0.83 -12.23
N LEU A 67 -7.76 -2.15 -12.02
CA LEU A 67 -6.60 -2.86 -11.45
C LEU A 67 -5.81 -3.45 -12.62
N ILE A 68 -4.57 -3.05 -12.77
CA ILE A 68 -3.69 -3.43 -13.87
C ILE A 68 -2.48 -4.15 -13.28
N THR A 69 -2.13 -5.30 -13.87
CA THR A 69 -0.86 -5.97 -13.61
C THR A 69 0.00 -5.88 -14.87
N LEU A 70 1.21 -5.35 -14.71
CA LEU A 70 2.23 -5.31 -15.75
C LEU A 70 3.29 -6.35 -15.43
N ASP A 71 3.35 -7.39 -16.23
CA ASP A 71 4.33 -8.46 -16.12
C ASP A 71 5.52 -8.24 -17.06
N LEU A 72 6.61 -8.95 -16.80
CA LEU A 72 7.78 -8.99 -17.66
C LEU A 72 7.84 -10.35 -18.39
N HIS A 73 8.00 -10.33 -19.71
CA HIS A 73 8.47 -11.51 -20.46
C HIS A 73 9.97 -11.70 -20.24
N GLU A 74 10.54 -12.88 -20.55
CA GLU A 74 11.97 -13.14 -20.40
C GLU A 74 12.81 -12.07 -21.09
N ALA A 75 12.55 -11.77 -22.34
CA ALA A 75 13.24 -10.72 -23.08
C ALA A 75 13.06 -9.30 -22.45
N GLY A 76 11.94 -9.05 -21.78
CA GLY A 76 11.70 -7.80 -21.05
C GLY A 76 12.53 -7.72 -19.78
N LEU A 77 12.59 -8.83 -19.03
CA LEU A 77 13.42 -8.95 -17.84
C LEU A 77 14.91 -8.81 -18.18
N ASP A 78 15.38 -9.49 -19.25
CA ASP A 78 16.75 -9.36 -19.71
C ASP A 78 17.14 -7.92 -20.04
N LYS A 79 16.25 -7.19 -20.71
CA LYS A 79 16.45 -5.75 -20.96
C LYS A 79 16.59 -4.90 -19.72
N LEU A 80 15.98 -5.30 -18.61
CA LEU A 80 16.17 -4.60 -17.34
C LEU A 80 17.50 -5.00 -16.70
N ILE A 81 17.80 -6.29 -16.67
CA ILE A 81 19.02 -6.83 -16.07
C ILE A 81 20.27 -6.29 -16.79
N THR A 82 20.29 -6.20 -18.12
CA THR A 82 21.43 -5.68 -18.88
C THR A 82 21.81 -4.22 -18.56
N LYS A 83 20.92 -3.48 -17.89
CA LYS A 83 21.20 -2.12 -17.44
C LYS A 83 21.87 -2.03 -16.07
N LEU A 84 21.93 -3.15 -15.36
CA LEU A 84 22.54 -3.24 -14.06
C LEU A 84 24.04 -3.46 -14.16
N SER A 85 24.77 -3.32 -13.06
CA SER A 85 26.19 -3.62 -13.03
C SER A 85 26.47 -5.12 -13.31
N PRO A 86 27.64 -5.48 -13.87
CA PRO A 86 27.97 -6.88 -14.14
C PRO A 86 27.82 -7.80 -12.91
N ALA A 87 28.24 -7.35 -11.74
CA ALA A 87 28.11 -8.11 -10.48
C ALA A 87 26.64 -8.34 -10.11
N GLN A 88 25.76 -7.35 -10.31
CA GLN A 88 24.34 -7.49 -10.08
C GLN A 88 23.66 -8.42 -11.11
N GLN A 89 24.10 -8.38 -12.37
CA GLN A 89 23.63 -9.29 -13.42
C GLN A 89 23.95 -10.74 -13.07
N GLU A 90 25.18 -11.02 -12.63
CA GLU A 90 25.61 -12.35 -12.19
C GLU A 90 24.80 -12.83 -10.98
N THR A 91 24.62 -11.96 -9.99
CA THR A 91 23.80 -12.25 -8.80
C THR A 91 22.36 -12.61 -9.16
N LEU A 92 21.73 -11.88 -10.08
CA LEU A 92 20.37 -12.15 -10.53
C LEU A 92 20.28 -13.40 -11.43
N ALA A 93 21.30 -13.69 -12.22
CA ALA A 93 21.37 -14.92 -13.01
C ALA A 93 21.39 -16.17 -12.12
N ALA A 94 22.14 -16.11 -11.01
CA ALA A 94 22.17 -17.19 -10.01
C ALA A 94 20.83 -17.42 -9.29
N LEU A 95 19.95 -16.42 -9.24
CA LEU A 95 18.60 -16.53 -8.65
C LEU A 95 17.57 -17.10 -9.63
N ARG A 96 17.85 -17.14 -10.93
CA ARG A 96 16.92 -17.68 -11.91
C ARG A 96 16.83 -19.20 -11.77
N CYS A 97 15.63 -19.72 -11.56
CA CYS A 97 15.36 -21.15 -11.67
C CYS A 97 15.50 -21.62 -13.14
N PRO A 98 15.98 -22.84 -13.37
CA PRO A 98 15.93 -23.46 -14.70
C PRO A 98 14.50 -23.49 -15.23
N VAL A 99 14.37 -23.33 -16.54
CA VAL A 99 13.12 -23.29 -17.30
C VAL A 99 12.24 -24.50 -16.95
N GLY A 100 11.08 -24.26 -16.34
CA GLY A 100 10.09 -25.29 -15.99
C GLY A 100 9.11 -24.88 -14.88
N GLU A 101 9.50 -24.05 -13.96
CA GLU A 101 8.62 -23.55 -12.90
C GLU A 101 8.28 -22.08 -13.13
N ILE A 102 7.08 -21.86 -13.63
CA ILE A 102 6.56 -20.52 -13.92
C ILE A 102 6.36 -19.81 -12.58
N GLY A 103 7.18 -18.79 -12.31
CA GLY A 103 6.87 -17.73 -11.34
C GLY A 103 7.71 -17.61 -10.09
N THR A 104 8.47 -18.63 -9.67
CA THR A 104 9.26 -18.53 -8.43
C THR A 104 10.74 -18.30 -8.69
N TRP A 105 11.33 -17.37 -7.93
CA TRP A 105 12.78 -17.21 -7.83
C TRP A 105 13.22 -18.01 -6.60
N SER A 106 13.91 -19.12 -6.78
CA SER A 106 14.39 -19.88 -5.63
C SER A 106 15.47 -19.10 -4.89
N ALA A 107 15.28 -18.91 -3.59
CA ALA A 107 16.39 -18.56 -2.74
C ALA A 107 17.42 -19.71 -2.79
N VAL A 108 18.67 -19.38 -3.11
CA VAL A 108 19.80 -20.31 -3.20
C VAL A 108 19.79 -21.25 -2.00
N GLY A 109 19.84 -22.54 -2.32
CA GLY A 109 19.56 -23.70 -1.50
C GLY A 109 20.01 -23.65 -0.05
N LYS A 110 19.09 -24.07 0.82
CA LYS A 110 19.36 -24.45 2.20
C LYS A 110 20.21 -25.72 2.25
N LYS A 111 21.53 -25.63 2.01
CA LYS A 111 22.47 -26.67 2.48
C LYS A 111 22.73 -26.42 3.96
N LYS A 112 22.31 -27.35 4.83
CA LYS A 112 22.73 -27.42 6.23
C LYS A 112 24.24 -27.70 6.25
N ALA A 113 25.06 -26.66 6.42
CA ALA A 113 26.47 -26.78 6.73
C ALA A 113 26.71 -26.27 8.16
N LYS A 114 27.61 -26.90 8.89
CA LYS A 114 28.14 -26.39 10.17
C LYS A 114 28.94 -25.12 9.83
N ASP A 115 28.40 -23.98 10.22
CA ASP A 115 28.96 -22.68 9.86
C ASP A 115 30.09 -22.28 10.81
N THR A 116 31.25 -21.97 10.27
CA THR A 116 32.32 -21.22 10.93
C THR A 116 32.00 -19.72 10.83
N ALA A 117 32.56 -18.89 11.74
CA ALA A 117 32.31 -17.43 11.73
C ALA A 117 32.56 -16.79 10.34
N SER A 118 33.55 -17.26 9.59
CA SER A 118 33.84 -16.79 8.23
C SER A 118 32.80 -17.16 7.19
N GLU A 119 32.07 -18.26 7.40
CA GLU A 119 30.94 -18.64 6.54
C GLU A 119 29.67 -17.81 6.82
N ALA A 120 29.44 -17.41 8.07
CA ALA A 120 28.35 -16.51 8.42
C ALA A 120 28.53 -15.13 7.77
N GLU A 121 29.72 -14.56 7.80
CA GLU A 121 30.03 -13.29 7.14
C GLU A 121 29.86 -13.37 5.61
N ARG A 122 30.29 -14.48 4.98
CA ARG A 122 30.09 -14.71 3.54
C ARG A 122 28.63 -14.84 3.17
N LYS A 123 27.83 -15.54 3.97
CA LYS A 123 26.38 -15.66 3.76
C LYS A 123 25.67 -14.33 3.92
N GLU A 124 26.07 -13.53 4.89
CA GLU A 124 25.53 -12.17 5.08
C GLU A 124 25.90 -11.26 3.90
N ALA A 125 27.16 -11.27 3.45
CA ALA A 125 27.62 -10.51 2.30
C ALA A 125 26.87 -10.93 1.01
N GLN A 126 26.68 -12.22 0.78
CA GLN A 126 25.91 -12.75 -0.34
C GLN A 126 24.43 -12.35 -0.24
N GLY A 127 23.83 -12.40 0.94
CA GLY A 127 22.48 -11.93 1.19
C GLY A 127 22.31 -10.43 0.88
N ASN A 128 23.28 -9.61 1.27
CA ASN A 128 23.30 -8.19 0.99
C ASN A 128 23.44 -7.89 -0.51
N ALA A 129 24.30 -8.60 -1.24
CA ALA A 129 24.46 -8.46 -2.68
C ALA A 129 23.16 -8.82 -3.45
N VAL A 130 22.48 -9.89 -3.03
CA VAL A 130 21.18 -10.26 -3.58
C VAL A 130 20.14 -9.16 -3.34
N GLN A 131 20.07 -8.62 -2.12
CA GLN A 131 19.13 -7.54 -1.81
C GLN A 131 19.42 -6.27 -2.62
N GLU A 132 20.69 -5.95 -2.82
CA GLU A 132 21.10 -4.81 -3.63
C GLU A 132 20.72 -4.99 -5.11
N ALA A 133 21.02 -6.15 -5.71
CA ALA A 133 20.66 -6.46 -7.08
C ALA A 133 19.15 -6.43 -7.33
N LEU A 134 18.35 -7.00 -6.41
CA LEU A 134 16.90 -6.94 -6.45
C LEU A 134 16.36 -5.50 -6.29
N ASN A 135 17.02 -4.66 -5.51
CA ASN A 135 16.65 -3.26 -5.36
C ASN A 135 16.92 -2.48 -6.65
N SER A 136 18.06 -2.70 -7.28
CA SER A 136 18.40 -2.07 -8.56
C SER A 136 17.43 -2.49 -9.68
N LEU A 137 17.06 -3.77 -9.73
CA LEU A 137 16.04 -4.26 -10.67
C LEU A 137 14.69 -3.58 -10.44
N ARG A 138 14.30 -3.42 -9.18
CA ARG A 138 13.06 -2.73 -8.81
C ARG A 138 13.09 -1.25 -9.19
N GLU A 139 14.21 -0.57 -9.02
CA GLU A 139 14.39 0.84 -9.42
C GLU A 139 14.29 0.99 -10.93
N GLU A 140 14.88 0.07 -11.71
CA GLU A 140 14.74 0.06 -13.17
C GLU A 140 13.30 -0.22 -13.61
N MET A 141 12.60 -1.15 -12.95
CA MET A 141 11.16 -1.37 -13.17
C MET A 141 10.35 -0.10 -12.91
N ASP A 142 10.63 0.60 -11.82
CA ASP A 142 9.98 1.86 -11.47
C ASP A 142 10.27 2.97 -12.50
N HIS A 143 11.47 3.00 -13.07
CA HIS A 143 11.82 3.85 -14.20
C HIS A 143 10.96 3.53 -15.43
N GLN A 144 10.82 2.25 -15.79
CA GLN A 144 9.99 1.82 -16.92
C GLN A 144 8.50 2.18 -16.73
N LEU A 145 7.98 2.09 -15.50
CA LEU A 145 6.65 2.59 -15.17
C LEU A 145 6.50 4.10 -15.44
N SER A 146 7.52 4.87 -15.10
CA SER A 146 7.53 6.31 -15.37
C SER A 146 7.50 6.61 -16.88
N LEU A 147 8.21 5.81 -17.67
CA LEU A 147 8.19 5.89 -19.14
C LEU A 147 6.82 5.48 -19.69
N TRP A 148 6.23 4.42 -19.18
CA TRP A 148 4.89 3.97 -19.58
C TRP A 148 3.84 5.04 -19.31
N LEU A 149 3.81 5.61 -18.11
CA LEU A 149 2.90 6.71 -17.76
C LEU A 149 3.09 7.95 -18.68
N ARG A 150 4.33 8.32 -18.98
CA ARG A 150 4.60 9.43 -19.93
C ARG A 150 4.06 9.15 -21.33
N ARG A 151 4.18 7.89 -21.79
CA ARG A 151 3.62 7.49 -23.10
C ARG A 151 2.09 7.52 -23.10
N LEU A 152 1.44 7.16 -21.99
CA LEU A 152 -0.01 7.27 -21.83
C LEU A 152 -0.45 8.74 -21.84
N LYS A 153 0.17 9.59 -21.02
CA LYS A 153 -0.16 11.02 -20.92
C LYS A 153 -0.01 11.78 -22.25
N ARG A 154 0.89 11.35 -23.14
CA ARG A 154 1.03 11.94 -24.48
C ARG A 154 -0.10 11.57 -25.44
N LYS A 155 -0.90 10.56 -25.13
CA LYS A 155 -1.95 10.02 -26.02
C LYS A 155 -3.34 10.07 -25.40
N HIS A 156 -3.44 10.37 -24.13
CA HIS A 156 -4.68 10.51 -23.38
C HIS A 156 -4.77 11.94 -22.84
N GLU A 157 -5.79 12.68 -23.25
CA GLU A 157 -5.96 14.09 -22.89
C GLU A 157 -6.48 14.28 -21.46
N GLY A 158 -7.14 13.24 -20.92
CA GLY A 158 -7.70 13.28 -19.57
C GLY A 158 -6.67 13.14 -18.44
N GLN A 159 -7.10 13.45 -17.25
CA GLN A 159 -6.30 13.23 -16.05
C GLN A 159 -6.09 11.74 -15.79
N ILE A 160 -4.85 11.33 -15.57
CA ILE A 160 -4.49 9.97 -15.15
C ILE A 160 -4.15 10.02 -13.68
N LYS A 161 -5.00 9.41 -12.84
CA LYS A 161 -4.74 9.12 -11.42
C LYS A 161 -4.27 7.68 -11.31
N ALA A 162 -3.06 7.46 -10.81
CA ALA A 162 -2.50 6.12 -10.65
C ALA A 162 -1.78 5.96 -9.33
N LEU A 163 -2.05 4.83 -8.65
CA LEU A 163 -1.26 4.31 -7.55
C LEU A 163 -0.52 3.07 -8.08
N MET A 164 0.79 3.03 -7.92
CA MET A 164 1.68 2.02 -8.51
C MET A 164 2.51 1.35 -7.43
N VAL A 165 2.62 0.05 -7.50
CA VAL A 165 3.38 -0.81 -6.58
C VAL A 165 4.22 -1.76 -7.41
N VAL A 166 5.54 -1.68 -7.27
CA VAL A 166 6.44 -2.70 -7.81
C VAL A 166 6.52 -3.84 -6.81
N SER A 167 6.18 -5.03 -7.26
CA SER A 167 6.02 -6.24 -6.47
C SER A 167 7.05 -7.28 -6.88
N ASP A 168 7.62 -7.95 -5.90
CA ASP A 168 8.61 -9.01 -6.07
C ASP A 168 8.45 -10.14 -5.02
N MET A 169 7.29 -10.16 -4.35
CA MET A 169 6.93 -11.18 -3.36
C MET A 169 5.58 -11.80 -3.70
N ASP A 170 5.43 -13.07 -3.48
CA ASP A 170 4.13 -13.72 -3.47
C ASP A 170 3.35 -13.32 -2.21
N HIS A 171 2.07 -13.01 -2.35
CA HIS A 171 1.24 -12.51 -1.25
C HIS A 171 0.78 -13.59 -0.27
N GLU A 172 0.81 -14.86 -0.66
CA GLU A 172 0.41 -16.02 0.15
C GLU A 172 1.62 -16.67 0.82
N THR A 173 2.63 -17.01 0.03
CA THR A 173 3.82 -17.72 0.52
C THR A 173 4.88 -16.78 1.11
N GLY A 174 4.90 -15.51 0.68
CA GLY A 174 5.95 -14.56 1.04
C GLY A 174 7.30 -14.86 0.39
N GLU A 175 7.32 -15.69 -0.66
CA GLU A 175 8.51 -16.01 -1.42
C GLU A 175 8.81 -14.94 -2.49
N LEU A 176 10.06 -14.91 -2.95
CA LEU A 176 10.44 -14.04 -4.05
C LEU A 176 9.83 -14.55 -5.35
N VAL A 177 9.18 -13.63 -6.08
CA VAL A 177 8.63 -13.89 -7.41
C VAL A 177 9.25 -12.93 -8.42
N ARG A 178 9.05 -13.20 -9.70
CA ARG A 178 9.46 -12.31 -10.78
C ARG A 178 8.91 -10.90 -10.54
N CYS A 179 9.77 -9.90 -10.68
CA CYS A 179 9.40 -8.51 -10.53
C CYS A 179 8.27 -8.15 -11.51
N HIS A 180 7.19 -7.61 -10.98
CA HIS A 180 6.02 -7.16 -11.74
C HIS A 180 5.46 -5.89 -11.09
N CYS A 181 4.44 -5.29 -11.69
CA CYS A 181 3.85 -4.09 -11.12
C CYS A 181 2.33 -4.18 -11.07
N HIS A 182 1.77 -3.82 -9.92
CA HIS A 182 0.35 -3.57 -9.76
C HIS A 182 0.06 -2.08 -9.82
N ILE A 183 -0.96 -1.72 -10.56
CA ILE A 183 -1.39 -0.33 -10.72
C ILE A 183 -2.89 -0.26 -10.48
N VAL A 184 -3.31 0.64 -9.60
CA VAL A 184 -4.71 1.06 -9.56
C VAL A 184 -4.78 2.38 -10.31
N LEU A 185 -5.52 2.39 -11.41
CA LEU A 185 -5.57 3.50 -12.36
C LEU A 185 -7.00 4.00 -12.54
N ALA A 186 -7.19 5.32 -12.53
CA ALA A 186 -8.41 5.97 -12.98
C ALA A 186 -8.05 6.96 -14.09
N ALA A 187 -8.64 6.76 -15.25
CA ALA A 187 -8.53 7.64 -16.40
C ALA A 187 -9.79 7.48 -17.25
N GLU A 188 -10.62 8.50 -17.26
CA GLU A 188 -11.88 8.48 -17.98
C GLU A 188 -11.66 8.32 -19.49
N GLY A 189 -12.35 7.37 -20.11
CA GLY A 189 -12.25 7.11 -21.54
C GLY A 189 -10.93 6.50 -22.02
N ILE A 190 -10.04 6.05 -21.13
CA ILE A 190 -8.80 5.41 -21.56
C ILE A 190 -9.06 4.04 -22.20
N SER A 191 -8.52 3.83 -23.40
CA SER A 191 -8.63 2.54 -24.09
C SER A 191 -7.70 1.49 -23.46
N TRP A 192 -8.21 0.29 -23.23
CA TRP A 192 -7.41 -0.85 -22.75
C TRP A 192 -6.32 -1.23 -23.73
N ASP A 193 -6.58 -1.08 -25.05
CA ASP A 193 -5.59 -1.32 -26.11
C ASP A 193 -4.44 -0.32 -26.02
N LEU A 194 -4.72 0.93 -25.67
CA LEU A 194 -3.68 1.92 -25.42
C LEU A 194 -2.80 1.50 -24.23
N LEU A 195 -3.39 1.03 -23.15
CA LEU A 195 -2.66 0.53 -21.96
C LEU A 195 -1.71 -0.61 -22.36
N ARG A 196 -2.23 -1.62 -23.08
CA ARG A 196 -1.44 -2.77 -23.56
C ARG A 196 -0.35 -2.35 -24.56
N LYS A 197 -0.70 -1.56 -25.56
CA LYS A 197 0.24 -1.12 -26.62
C LYS A 197 1.42 -0.31 -26.09
N LYS A 198 1.24 0.40 -24.97
CA LYS A 198 2.30 1.24 -24.39
C LYS A 198 3.22 0.50 -23.43
N TRP A 199 2.86 -0.67 -22.95
CA TRP A 199 3.77 -1.58 -22.24
C TRP A 199 4.55 -2.42 -23.24
N LYS A 200 5.88 -2.39 -23.18
CA LYS A 200 6.78 -2.99 -24.19
C LYS A 200 7.62 -4.16 -23.64
N LEU A 201 7.47 -4.47 -22.35
CA LEU A 201 8.36 -5.40 -21.65
C LEU A 201 7.69 -6.73 -21.29
N GLY A 202 6.37 -6.83 -21.48
CA GLY A 202 5.65 -8.02 -21.10
C GLY A 202 4.16 -7.94 -21.33
N SER A 203 3.40 -8.72 -20.58
CA SER A 203 1.94 -8.75 -20.65
C SER A 203 1.29 -7.69 -19.78
N VAL A 204 0.02 -7.42 -20.07
CA VAL A 204 -0.83 -6.49 -19.33
C VAL A 204 -2.15 -7.17 -19.04
N ASP A 205 -2.41 -7.49 -17.78
CA ASP A 205 -3.72 -7.90 -17.28
C ASP A 205 -4.48 -6.66 -16.79
N ILE A 206 -5.73 -6.50 -17.21
CA ILE A 206 -6.57 -5.36 -16.86
C ILE A 206 -7.90 -5.87 -16.34
N ARG A 207 -8.26 -5.43 -15.14
CA ARG A 207 -9.54 -5.77 -14.51
C ARG A 207 -10.22 -4.51 -14.01
N GLN A 208 -11.53 -4.43 -14.19
CA GLN A 208 -12.33 -3.38 -13.56
C GLN A 208 -12.34 -3.57 -12.04
N LEU A 209 -12.23 -2.49 -11.28
CA LEU A 209 -12.40 -2.56 -9.84
C LEU A 209 -13.82 -3.03 -9.50
N ARG A 210 -13.92 -3.99 -8.58
CA ARG A 210 -15.21 -4.45 -8.08
C ARG A 210 -15.87 -3.38 -7.22
N GLY A 211 -17.20 -3.38 -7.18
CA GLY A 211 -17.99 -2.50 -6.32
C GLY A 211 -17.79 -2.81 -4.84
N GLN A 212 -16.87 -2.11 -4.21
CA GLN A 212 -16.57 -2.26 -2.78
C GLN A 212 -16.80 -0.93 -2.07
N ARG A 213 -17.35 -1.01 -0.86
CA ARG A 213 -17.50 0.18 0.00
C ARG A 213 -16.18 0.61 0.64
N ASP A 214 -15.19 -0.30 0.69
CA ASP A 214 -13.87 -0.07 1.28
C ASP A 214 -12.82 -0.81 0.46
N TYR A 215 -11.81 -0.10 -0.02
CA TYR A 215 -10.69 -0.64 -0.80
C TYR A 215 -9.50 -1.07 0.06
N THR A 216 -9.66 -1.18 1.37
CA THR A 216 -8.59 -1.69 2.24
C THR A 216 -8.12 -3.11 1.88
N PRO A 217 -8.99 -4.06 1.47
CA PRO A 217 -8.51 -5.38 1.02
C PRO A 217 -7.53 -5.30 -0.15
N ILE A 218 -7.75 -4.37 -1.10
CA ILE A 218 -6.83 -4.12 -2.21
C ILE A 218 -5.51 -3.53 -1.68
N ALA A 219 -5.56 -2.59 -0.74
CA ALA A 219 -4.35 -2.04 -0.14
C ALA A 219 -3.51 -3.12 0.57
N VAL A 220 -4.16 -4.03 1.30
CA VAL A 220 -3.52 -5.19 1.95
C VAL A 220 -2.87 -6.09 0.90
N TYR A 221 -3.61 -6.47 -0.15
CA TYR A 221 -3.12 -7.29 -1.25
C TYR A 221 -1.86 -6.69 -1.88
N LEU A 222 -1.90 -5.41 -2.25
CA LEU A 222 -0.77 -4.71 -2.87
C LEU A 222 0.44 -4.65 -1.95
N MET A 223 0.25 -4.36 -0.67
CA MET A 223 1.36 -4.16 0.26
C MET A 223 1.98 -5.47 0.74
N LYS A 224 1.26 -6.59 0.74
CA LYS A 224 1.82 -7.91 1.04
C LYS A 224 2.85 -8.38 0.00
N GLN A 225 2.78 -7.89 -1.22
CA GLN A 225 3.67 -8.25 -2.33
C GLN A 225 4.95 -7.41 -2.40
N VAL A 226 5.17 -6.55 -1.42
CA VAL A 226 6.35 -5.69 -1.37
C VAL A 226 7.28 -6.14 -0.26
N ARG A 227 8.57 -6.34 -0.58
CA ARG A 227 9.59 -6.65 0.43
C ARG A 227 9.59 -5.62 1.56
N ARG A 228 9.77 -6.12 2.78
CA ARG A 228 9.87 -5.28 3.98
C ARG A 228 11.22 -4.58 4.03
N GLN A 229 11.30 -3.41 3.43
CA GLN A 229 12.48 -2.55 3.48
C GLN A 229 12.10 -1.22 4.14
N PRO A 230 12.65 -0.89 5.31
CA PRO A 230 12.21 0.27 6.08
C PRO A 230 12.47 1.60 5.35
N GLU A 231 13.53 1.70 4.55
CA GLU A 231 14.01 2.95 3.96
C GLU A 231 13.51 3.22 2.53
N LYS A 232 12.94 2.21 1.85
CA LYS A 232 12.48 2.35 0.46
C LYS A 232 10.98 2.65 0.38
N LYS A 233 10.60 3.53 -0.54
CA LYS A 233 9.19 3.79 -0.86
C LYS A 233 8.56 2.52 -1.41
N LYS A 234 7.41 2.14 -0.82
CA LYS A 234 6.69 0.91 -1.16
C LYS A 234 5.68 1.11 -2.29
N TYR A 235 5.26 2.34 -2.54
CA TYR A 235 4.31 2.70 -3.59
C TYR A 235 4.58 4.11 -4.10
N ARG A 236 4.07 4.40 -5.28
CA ARG A 236 4.08 5.73 -5.88
C ARG A 236 2.66 6.13 -6.29
N VAL A 237 2.41 7.44 -6.33
CA VAL A 237 1.15 8.01 -6.81
C VAL A 237 1.43 9.13 -7.81
N THR A 238 0.52 9.33 -8.74
CA THR A 238 0.55 10.50 -9.62
C THR A 238 0.16 11.77 -8.87
N GLN A 239 0.51 12.93 -9.42
CA GLN A 239 0.03 14.21 -8.91
C GLN A 239 -1.49 14.33 -9.04
N GLY A 240 -2.12 15.17 -8.21
CA GLY A 240 -3.56 15.40 -8.24
C GLY A 240 -4.40 14.32 -7.56
N MET A 241 -3.79 13.41 -6.80
CA MET A 241 -4.53 12.46 -5.96
C MET A 241 -5.16 13.15 -4.77
N GLU A 242 -6.45 12.94 -4.60
CA GLU A 242 -7.19 13.44 -3.45
C GLU A 242 -6.71 12.77 -2.15
N GLN A 243 -6.63 13.58 -1.11
CA GLN A 243 -6.26 13.12 0.23
C GLN A 243 -7.51 13.10 1.13
N PRO A 244 -7.56 12.23 2.14
CA PRO A 244 -8.65 12.24 3.10
C PRO A 244 -8.68 13.57 3.86
N LYS A 245 -9.87 14.08 4.17
CA LYS A 245 -10.02 15.21 5.09
C LYS A 245 -9.57 14.78 6.48
N VAL A 246 -8.63 15.52 7.07
CA VAL A 246 -8.03 15.19 8.36
C VAL A 246 -8.50 16.19 9.40
N GLU A 247 -9.08 15.69 10.48
CA GLU A 247 -9.43 16.45 11.69
C GLU A 247 -8.58 15.93 12.84
N GLN A 248 -8.01 16.83 13.64
CA GLN A 248 -7.22 16.47 14.81
C GLN A 248 -7.70 17.32 15.99
N ARG A 249 -7.90 16.68 17.15
CA ARG A 249 -8.36 17.37 18.35
C ARG A 249 -7.83 16.73 19.62
N LEU A 250 -7.71 17.50 20.66
CA LEU A 250 -7.54 17.01 22.02
C LEU A 250 -8.85 16.40 22.51
N VAL A 251 -8.75 15.29 23.22
CA VAL A 251 -9.90 14.60 23.82
C VAL A 251 -9.73 14.59 25.33
N THR A 252 -10.74 15.06 26.02
CA THR A 252 -10.84 14.95 27.48
C THR A 252 -11.79 13.79 27.83
N GLY A 253 -11.44 12.94 28.77
CA GLY A 253 -12.30 11.85 29.25
C GLY A 253 -11.94 10.46 28.69
N ARG A 254 -12.93 9.72 28.21
CA ARG A 254 -12.80 8.30 27.87
C ARG A 254 -11.80 8.04 26.75
N THR A 255 -10.95 7.02 26.93
CA THR A 255 -10.02 6.53 25.90
C THR A 255 -10.75 5.82 24.75
N GLU A 256 -11.94 5.27 25.02
CA GLU A 256 -12.69 4.50 24.06
C GLU A 256 -13.32 5.37 22.96
N ILE A 257 -13.20 4.90 21.71
CA ILE A 257 -13.82 5.56 20.55
C ILE A 257 -15.25 5.03 20.38
N SER A 258 -16.25 5.90 20.60
CA SER A 258 -17.65 5.59 20.27
C SER A 258 -17.89 5.70 18.76
N VAL A 259 -18.69 4.80 18.22
CA VAL A 259 -19.11 4.79 16.81
C VAL A 259 -20.51 5.41 16.74
N PRO A 260 -20.82 6.20 15.71
CA PRO A 260 -22.18 6.71 15.50
C PRO A 260 -23.21 5.56 15.42
N PRO A 261 -24.44 5.77 15.91
CA PRO A 261 -25.49 4.78 15.77
C PRO A 261 -25.72 4.39 14.31
N GLY A 262 -25.93 3.09 14.04
CA GLY A 262 -26.15 2.56 12.70
C GLY A 262 -24.94 2.55 11.77
N ALA A 263 -23.75 2.94 12.24
CA ALA A 263 -22.54 2.84 11.45
C ALA A 263 -22.08 1.37 11.32
N TYR A 264 -21.61 1.02 10.11
CA TYR A 264 -21.04 -0.30 9.85
C TYR A 264 -19.55 -0.31 10.18
N VAL A 265 -19.17 -1.05 11.21
CA VAL A 265 -17.76 -1.16 11.65
C VAL A 265 -17.01 -2.12 10.73
N LEU A 266 -15.94 -1.64 10.11
CA LEU A 266 -15.07 -2.41 9.22
C LEU A 266 -13.90 -3.04 10.00
N GLU A 267 -13.34 -2.29 10.95
CA GLU A 267 -12.20 -2.73 11.75
C GLU A 267 -12.20 -2.00 13.09
N ARG A 268 -11.89 -2.74 14.15
CA ARG A 268 -11.57 -2.18 15.45
C ARG A 268 -10.29 -2.86 15.97
N SER A 269 -9.31 -2.10 16.38
CA SER A 269 -8.11 -2.63 17.01
C SER A 269 -7.68 -1.75 18.18
N GLU A 270 -7.17 -2.42 19.21
CA GLU A 270 -6.55 -1.78 20.36
C GLU A 270 -5.04 -2.00 20.28
N TYR A 271 -4.29 -0.91 20.39
CA TYR A 271 -2.83 -1.01 20.45
C TYR A 271 -2.43 -1.35 21.88
N GLN A 272 -2.09 -2.61 22.12
CA GLN A 272 -1.47 -3.03 23.35
C GLN A 272 0.02 -2.68 23.31
N ALA A 273 0.51 -2.12 24.41
CA ALA A 273 1.89 -1.70 24.69
C ALA A 273 2.35 -0.38 24.01
N ASP A 274 2.94 0.47 24.80
CA ASP A 274 3.72 1.70 24.54
C ASP A 274 2.96 2.95 24.09
N SER A 275 1.83 2.85 23.43
CA SER A 275 0.88 3.94 23.25
C SER A 275 -0.52 3.34 23.33
N LEU A 276 -1.12 3.37 24.51
CA LEU A 276 -2.53 3.02 24.72
C LEU A 276 -3.38 3.79 23.70
N GLY A 277 -3.55 3.20 22.52
CA GLY A 277 -4.22 3.81 21.39
C GLY A 277 -5.33 2.90 20.90
N GLN A 278 -6.42 3.50 20.47
CA GLN A 278 -7.48 2.79 19.77
C GLN A 278 -7.56 3.23 18.33
N TYR A 279 -7.88 2.28 17.48
CA TYR A 279 -8.16 2.50 16.06
C TYR A 279 -9.51 1.92 15.71
N ILE A 280 -10.30 2.68 14.96
CA ILE A 280 -11.55 2.19 14.40
C ILE A 280 -11.72 2.71 12.97
N ARG A 281 -12.21 1.84 12.10
CA ARG A 281 -12.61 2.16 10.74
C ARG A 281 -14.06 1.74 10.54
N TYR A 282 -14.88 2.63 10.00
CA TYR A 282 -16.31 2.41 9.83
C TYR A 282 -16.88 3.21 8.67
N ILE A 283 -18.05 2.81 8.22
CA ILE A 283 -18.87 3.56 7.28
C ILE A 283 -20.08 4.10 8.06
N PRO A 284 -20.30 5.43 8.12
CA PRO A 284 -21.48 6.01 8.75
C PRO A 284 -22.77 5.52 8.10
N ALA A 285 -23.82 5.39 8.88
CA ALA A 285 -25.16 5.21 8.32
C ALA A 285 -25.48 6.38 7.37
N LYS A 286 -26.13 6.10 6.24
CA LYS A 286 -26.69 7.16 5.40
C LYS A 286 -27.72 7.92 6.27
N ARG A 287 -27.50 9.22 6.46
CA ARG A 287 -28.52 10.06 7.08
C ARG A 287 -29.76 10.00 6.19
N GLY A 288 -30.85 9.48 6.72
CA GLY A 288 -32.17 9.66 6.11
C GLY A 288 -32.42 11.16 5.86
N PRO A 289 -33.28 11.51 4.93
CA PRO A 289 -33.70 12.90 4.73
C PRO A 289 -34.04 13.49 6.11
N LYS A 290 -33.51 14.68 6.42
CA LYS A 290 -33.93 15.41 7.61
C LYS A 290 -35.46 15.51 7.50
N ARG A 291 -36.21 14.92 8.45
CA ARG A 291 -37.57 15.28 8.64
C ARG A 291 -37.60 16.79 8.88
N GLU A 292 -38.08 17.55 7.92
CA GLU A 292 -38.44 18.95 8.18
C GLU A 292 -39.35 18.93 9.38
N LYS A 293 -39.04 19.67 10.40
CA LYS A 293 -39.96 19.94 11.51
C LYS A 293 -41.13 20.61 10.85
N GLY A 294 -42.22 19.88 10.74
CA GLY A 294 -43.49 20.43 10.28
C GLY A 294 -43.76 21.66 11.15
N ASN A 295 -44.02 22.79 10.52
CA ASN A 295 -44.67 23.93 11.18
C ASN A 295 -45.99 23.37 11.75
N GLU A 296 -46.05 23.25 13.06
CA GLU A 296 -47.34 23.12 13.72
C GLU A 296 -48.18 24.36 13.35
N PRO A 297 -49.38 24.22 12.82
CA PRO A 297 -50.24 25.37 12.59
C PRO A 297 -50.56 25.99 13.96
N GLU A 298 -50.23 27.28 14.12
CA GLU A 298 -50.67 28.05 15.24
C GLU A 298 -52.20 27.91 15.34
N GLY A 299 -52.66 27.26 16.40
CA GLY A 299 -54.07 27.12 16.72
C GLY A 299 -54.65 28.52 16.93
N GLY A 300 -55.52 28.95 15.99
CA GLY A 300 -56.37 30.10 16.17
C GLY A 300 -57.32 29.86 17.33
N SER A 301 -57.27 30.70 18.32
CA SER A 301 -58.31 30.83 19.35
C SER A 301 -59.46 31.63 18.79
N GLU A 302 -60.62 31.01 18.77
CA GLU A 302 -61.91 31.69 18.90
C GLU A 302 -62.58 31.26 20.20
#